data_f1b32bdd9b6ee8d4c1d077927dc1b838
#
_entry.id   f1b32bdd9b6ee8d4c1d077927dc1b838
#
_cell.length_a   1.000
_cell.length_b   1.000
_cell.length_c   1.000
_cell.angle_alpha   90.00
_cell.angle_beta   90.00
_cell.angle_gamma   90.00
#
_symmetry.space_group_name_H-M   'P 1'
#
loop_
_entity.id
_entity.type
_entity.pdbx_description
1 polymer ?
#
loop_
_entity_poly.entity_id
_entity_poly.type
_entity_poly.pdbx_seq_one_letter_code
_entity_poly.pdbx_strand_id
1 'polypeptide(L)'
;MLYVWLFYMSCQYNAGVSLCQNDKNHKVTAMNHKEKTAILEGVKTWFEEVIVTNHVVNTRKLANPAEFNINPFLAPYLAANLTGELTPESVAKALIYPRVLGSSITTSFGQNLQTFISTVLNAYGSIVQGIDLEFIDAVDGRRKYCQAKLGPNTINKDDVITIHDHFRTAKNLGKTNNVPVQQHDLVIGILYGEANQVSSHYKKLRDAHDYPLYVGQDFWHRLTGEASFYVDLQKTINQISVEANSADLIQEVITQLAATDEIKKLAGF
;
A
#
# COMPACT_ATOMS: atom_id res chain seq x y z
N MET A 1 22.26 16.60 4.51
CA MET A 1 21.72 15.82 5.64
C MET A 1 21.79 16.52 7.01
N LEU A 2 22.11 17.81 7.10
CA LEU A 2 22.26 18.54 8.38
C LEU A 2 21.27 19.70 8.58
N TYR A 3 20.42 20.02 7.61
CA TYR A 3 19.52 21.17 7.70
C TYR A 3 18.07 20.82 8.10
N VAL A 4 17.69 19.55 8.10
CA VAL A 4 16.32 19.10 8.48
C VAL A 4 16.20 18.86 9.98
N TRP A 5 17.31 18.64 10.69
CA TRP A 5 17.33 18.38 12.15
C TRP A 5 17.20 19.66 13.01
N LEU A 6 17.51 20.81 12.47
CA LEU A 6 17.46 22.08 13.21
C LEU A 6 16.05 22.70 13.33
N PHE A 7 15.10 22.29 12.50
CA PHE A 7 13.73 22.78 12.61
C PHE A 7 12.87 21.98 13.60
N TYR A 8 13.29 20.75 13.94
CA TYR A 8 12.55 19.89 14.88
C TYR A 8 12.93 20.15 16.36
N MET A 9 14.10 20.76 16.62
CA MET A 9 14.56 21.02 17.98
C MET A 9 14.19 22.39 18.54
N SER A 10 13.70 23.31 17.76
CA SER A 10 13.31 24.64 18.27
C SER A 10 11.92 24.69 18.90
N CYS A 11 11.14 23.61 18.82
CA CYS A 11 9.79 23.56 19.40
C CYS A 11 9.70 22.85 20.77
N GLN A 12 10.81 22.36 21.32
CA GLN A 12 10.80 21.58 22.57
C GLN A 12 11.33 22.27 23.83
N TYR A 13 11.76 23.53 23.76
CA TYR A 13 12.24 24.22 24.98
C TYR A 13 11.62 25.60 25.10
N ASN A 14 10.36 25.64 25.49
CA ASN A 14 9.81 26.70 26.35
C ASN A 14 8.57 26.16 27.06
N ALA A 15 8.70 25.95 28.36
CA ALA A 15 7.60 25.63 29.25
C ALA A 15 6.67 26.84 29.31
N GLY A 16 5.64 26.81 28.52
CA GLY A 16 4.57 27.77 28.49
C GLY A 16 3.56 27.28 27.47
N VAL A 17 2.52 26.62 27.95
CA VAL A 17 1.38 26.16 27.17
C VAL A 17 0.84 27.33 26.33
N SER A 18 1.22 27.38 25.06
CA SER A 18 0.46 28.10 24.04
C SER A 18 -0.08 27.01 23.10
N LEU A 19 -1.26 26.53 23.44
CA LEU A 19 -2.15 25.80 22.53
C LEU A 19 -2.25 26.62 21.24
N CYS A 20 -1.83 26.05 20.13
CA CYS A 20 -2.14 26.60 18.82
C CYS A 20 -3.65 26.81 18.73
N GLN A 21 -4.04 28.07 18.93
CA GLN A 21 -5.40 28.52 18.71
C GLN A 21 -5.78 28.27 17.26
N ASN A 22 -7.00 27.77 17.08
CA ASN A 22 -7.76 27.67 15.85
C ASN A 22 -7.40 28.78 14.85
N ASP A 23 -6.53 28.49 13.93
CA ASP A 23 -6.36 29.34 12.75
C ASP A 23 -7.46 28.96 11.75
N LYS A 24 -8.59 29.64 11.87
CA LYS A 24 -9.79 29.47 11.03
C LYS A 24 -9.58 29.85 9.56
N ASN A 25 -8.34 30.08 9.12
CA ASN A 25 -8.01 30.55 7.78
C ASN A 25 -6.85 29.77 7.11
N HIS A 26 -6.63 28.52 7.45
CA HIS A 26 -5.79 27.70 6.58
C HIS A 26 -6.57 27.40 5.28
N LYS A 27 -6.43 28.29 4.30
CA LYS A 27 -6.66 27.91 2.90
C LYS A 27 -5.71 26.74 2.62
N VAL A 28 -6.28 25.56 2.45
CA VAL A 28 -5.52 24.42 1.91
C VAL A 28 -5.04 24.87 0.53
N THR A 29 -3.77 25.22 0.45
CA THR A 29 -3.16 25.57 -0.82
C THR A 29 -2.94 24.24 -1.54
N ALA A 30 -3.55 24.08 -2.71
CA ALA A 30 -3.27 22.92 -3.56
C ALA A 30 -1.75 22.76 -3.72
N MET A 31 -1.28 21.52 -3.71
CA MET A 31 0.13 21.18 -3.89
C MET A 31 0.70 21.91 -5.10
N ASN A 32 1.82 22.58 -4.94
CA ASN A 32 2.46 23.25 -6.08
C ASN A 32 3.20 22.24 -6.96
N HIS A 33 3.49 22.63 -8.20
CA HIS A 33 4.11 21.76 -9.20
C HIS A 33 5.46 21.17 -8.71
N LYS A 34 6.28 21.94 -7.98
CA LYS A 34 7.57 21.49 -7.46
C LYS A 34 7.41 20.42 -6.38
N GLU A 35 6.46 20.60 -5.48
CA GLU A 35 6.11 19.61 -4.46
C GLU A 35 5.59 18.32 -5.09
N LYS A 36 4.68 18.43 -6.06
CA LYS A 36 4.16 17.30 -6.82
C LYS A 36 5.28 16.50 -7.49
N THR A 37 6.17 17.17 -8.19
CA THR A 37 7.32 16.54 -8.85
C THR A 37 8.21 15.82 -7.83
N ALA A 38 8.55 16.49 -6.72
CA ALA A 38 9.38 15.89 -5.69
C ALA A 38 8.74 14.62 -5.05
N ILE A 39 7.43 14.63 -4.86
CA ILE A 39 6.71 13.46 -4.34
C ILE A 39 6.74 12.32 -5.37
N LEU A 40 6.46 12.59 -6.65
CA LEU A 40 6.47 11.56 -7.68
C LEU A 40 7.86 10.96 -7.90
N GLU A 41 8.92 11.75 -7.81
CA GLU A 41 10.30 11.24 -7.80
C GLU A 41 10.59 10.38 -6.55
N GLY A 42 10.12 10.78 -5.38
CA GLY A 42 10.18 9.97 -4.17
C GLY A 42 9.44 8.63 -4.31
N VAL A 43 8.27 8.63 -4.97
CA VAL A 43 7.53 7.40 -5.32
C VAL A 43 8.39 6.51 -6.21
N LYS A 44 8.99 7.07 -7.27
CA LYS A 44 9.83 6.30 -8.19
C LYS A 44 10.96 5.60 -7.43
N THR A 45 11.75 6.35 -6.70
CA THR A 45 12.87 5.84 -5.91
C THR A 45 12.42 4.75 -4.92
N TRP A 46 11.36 5.01 -4.17
CA TRP A 46 10.85 4.05 -3.19
C TRP A 46 10.37 2.76 -3.87
N PHE A 47 9.65 2.86 -4.98
CA PHE A 47 9.12 1.68 -5.69
C PHE A 47 10.25 0.81 -6.23
N GLU A 48 11.29 1.42 -6.79
CA GLU A 48 12.49 0.72 -7.29
C GLU A 48 13.25 0.04 -6.16
N GLU A 49 13.57 0.78 -5.09
CA GLU A 49 14.39 0.29 -3.99
C GLU A 49 13.66 -0.74 -3.12
N VAL A 50 12.35 -0.59 -2.92
CA VAL A 50 11.60 -1.45 -2.00
C VAL A 50 10.81 -2.52 -2.75
N ILE A 51 9.99 -2.15 -3.73
CA ILE A 51 9.08 -3.11 -4.36
C ILE A 51 9.81 -3.97 -5.41
N VAL A 52 10.51 -3.34 -6.34
CA VAL A 52 11.22 -4.05 -7.41
C VAL A 52 12.34 -4.92 -6.82
N THR A 53 13.14 -4.35 -5.92
CA THR A 53 14.25 -5.08 -5.28
C THR A 53 13.75 -6.29 -4.49
N ASN A 54 12.71 -6.13 -3.66
CA ASN A 54 12.12 -7.25 -2.92
C ASN A 54 11.50 -8.29 -3.85
N HIS A 55 10.86 -7.85 -4.94
CA HIS A 55 10.28 -8.75 -5.92
C HIS A 55 11.34 -9.61 -6.61
N VAL A 56 12.46 -9.02 -7.03
CA VAL A 56 13.62 -9.73 -7.61
C VAL A 56 14.18 -10.75 -6.61
N VAL A 57 14.44 -10.34 -5.36
CA VAL A 57 14.96 -11.24 -4.31
C VAL A 57 14.01 -12.40 -4.06
N ASN A 58 12.71 -12.14 -3.95
CA ASN A 58 11.72 -13.19 -3.71
C ASN A 58 11.54 -14.10 -4.93
N THR A 59 11.65 -13.59 -6.14
CA THR A 59 11.60 -14.38 -7.37
C THR A 59 12.78 -15.36 -7.45
N ARG A 60 13.99 -14.92 -7.11
CA ARG A 60 15.18 -15.81 -7.09
C ARG A 60 15.06 -17.00 -6.13
N LYS A 61 14.38 -16.81 -4.98
CA LYS A 61 14.13 -17.91 -4.02
C LYS A 61 13.31 -19.04 -4.64
N LEU A 62 12.44 -18.73 -5.60
CA LEU A 62 11.56 -19.71 -6.25
C LEU A 62 12.30 -20.74 -7.13
N ALA A 63 13.61 -20.62 -7.31
CA ALA A 63 14.44 -21.70 -7.88
C ALA A 63 14.52 -22.94 -6.98
N ASN A 64 14.19 -22.81 -5.68
CA ASN A 64 14.20 -23.90 -4.71
C ASN A 64 12.80 -24.50 -4.55
N PRO A 65 12.59 -25.81 -4.78
CA PRO A 65 11.29 -26.48 -4.56
C PRO A 65 10.73 -26.30 -3.14
N ALA A 66 11.58 -26.16 -2.12
CA ALA A 66 11.16 -25.97 -0.73
C ALA A 66 10.36 -24.66 -0.49
N GLU A 67 10.41 -23.70 -1.41
CA GLU A 67 9.60 -22.48 -1.35
C GLU A 67 8.12 -22.72 -1.69
N PHE A 68 7.77 -23.93 -2.14
CA PHE A 68 6.41 -24.27 -2.55
C PHE A 68 5.81 -25.35 -1.65
N ASN A 69 4.54 -25.19 -1.32
CA ASN A 69 3.73 -26.28 -0.78
C ASN A 69 3.09 -27.03 -1.97
N ILE A 70 3.84 -27.98 -2.55
CA ILE A 70 3.46 -28.63 -3.79
C ILE A 70 2.41 -29.71 -3.52
N ASN A 71 1.24 -29.57 -4.18
CA ASN A 71 0.25 -30.63 -4.22
C ASN A 71 0.55 -31.56 -5.41
N PRO A 72 0.97 -32.82 -5.17
CA PRO A 72 1.42 -33.74 -6.25
C PRO A 72 0.28 -34.18 -7.18
N PHE A 73 -0.98 -34.00 -6.80
CA PHE A 73 -2.13 -34.30 -7.65
C PHE A 73 -2.51 -33.15 -8.56
N LEU A 74 -2.34 -31.91 -8.06
CA LEU A 74 -2.78 -30.72 -8.79
C LEU A 74 -1.67 -30.11 -9.66
N ALA A 75 -0.42 -30.16 -9.23
CA ALA A 75 0.68 -29.53 -9.96
C ALA A 75 0.82 -30.05 -11.39
N PRO A 76 0.82 -31.37 -11.65
CA PRO A 76 0.85 -31.92 -13.01
C PRO A 76 -0.37 -31.52 -13.86
N TYR A 77 -1.56 -31.53 -13.25
CA TYR A 77 -2.77 -31.10 -13.92
C TYR A 77 -2.70 -29.62 -14.36
N LEU A 78 -2.28 -28.74 -13.44
CA LEU A 78 -2.15 -27.31 -13.71
C LEU A 78 -1.07 -27.04 -14.78
N ALA A 79 0.03 -27.79 -14.76
CA ALA A 79 1.08 -27.71 -15.76
C ALA A 79 0.56 -28.05 -17.16
N ALA A 80 -0.10 -29.20 -17.31
CA ALA A 80 -0.68 -29.63 -18.57
C ALA A 80 -1.79 -28.67 -19.03
N ASN A 81 -2.62 -28.17 -18.11
CA ASN A 81 -3.67 -27.20 -18.45
C ASN A 81 -3.12 -25.85 -18.92
N LEU A 82 -1.98 -25.41 -18.37
CA LEU A 82 -1.34 -24.14 -18.71
C LEU A 82 -0.62 -24.17 -20.06
N THR A 83 0.06 -25.28 -20.37
CA THR A 83 0.99 -25.34 -21.50
C THR A 83 0.59 -26.35 -22.59
N GLY A 84 -0.39 -27.20 -22.32
CA GLY A 84 -0.79 -28.31 -23.21
C GLY A 84 0.08 -29.56 -23.10
N GLU A 85 1.13 -29.55 -22.26
CA GLU A 85 2.06 -30.66 -22.08
C GLU A 85 2.49 -30.82 -20.62
N LEU A 86 2.97 -32.00 -20.27
CA LEU A 86 3.51 -32.28 -18.95
C LEU A 86 5.04 -32.49 -19.05
N THR A 87 5.78 -31.44 -18.80
CA THR A 87 7.25 -31.42 -18.79
C THR A 87 7.73 -30.78 -17.46
N PRO A 88 8.99 -30.97 -17.05
CA PRO A 88 9.54 -30.29 -15.89
C PRO A 88 9.40 -28.77 -15.98
N GLU A 89 9.57 -28.20 -17.16
CA GLU A 89 9.41 -26.76 -17.40
C GLU A 89 7.96 -26.32 -17.21
N SER A 90 6.96 -27.07 -17.71
CA SER A 90 5.56 -26.74 -17.53
C SER A 90 5.13 -26.79 -16.05
N VAL A 91 5.64 -27.76 -15.28
CA VAL A 91 5.42 -27.82 -13.82
C VAL A 91 6.04 -26.61 -13.14
N ALA A 92 7.27 -26.25 -13.47
CA ALA A 92 7.92 -25.06 -12.93
C ALA A 92 7.13 -23.77 -13.25
N LYS A 93 6.65 -23.59 -14.49
CA LYS A 93 5.80 -22.45 -14.88
C LYS A 93 4.50 -22.39 -14.07
N ALA A 94 3.83 -23.52 -13.88
CA ALA A 94 2.58 -23.59 -13.12
C ALA A 94 2.76 -23.23 -11.64
N LEU A 95 3.94 -23.48 -11.06
CA LEU A 95 4.29 -23.12 -9.70
C LEU A 95 4.74 -21.66 -9.56
N ILE A 96 5.56 -21.16 -10.49
CA ILE A 96 6.21 -19.85 -10.40
C ILE A 96 5.25 -18.71 -10.77
N TYR A 97 4.52 -18.82 -11.87
CA TYR A 97 3.69 -17.71 -12.37
C TYR A 97 2.68 -17.17 -11.34
N PRO A 98 1.90 -18.01 -10.62
CA PRO A 98 0.98 -17.51 -9.62
C PRO A 98 1.67 -16.77 -8.45
N ARG A 99 2.91 -17.15 -8.14
CA ARG A 99 3.70 -16.53 -7.07
C ARG A 99 4.28 -15.19 -7.51
N VAL A 100 4.90 -15.16 -8.68
CA VAL A 100 5.56 -13.96 -9.21
C VAL A 100 4.55 -12.91 -9.66
N LEU A 101 3.51 -13.30 -10.41
CA LEU A 101 2.57 -12.37 -11.02
C LEU A 101 1.39 -11.98 -10.11
N GLY A 102 1.27 -12.59 -8.94
CA GLY A 102 0.13 -12.39 -8.05
C GLY A 102 0.52 -12.12 -6.60
N SER A 103 0.64 -13.17 -5.80
CA SER A 103 0.67 -13.05 -4.33
C SER A 103 1.91 -12.34 -3.79
N SER A 104 3.08 -12.55 -4.37
CA SER A 104 4.35 -12.01 -3.83
C SER A 104 4.39 -10.49 -3.85
N ILE A 105 4.13 -9.88 -5.00
CA ILE A 105 4.21 -8.41 -5.15
C ILE A 105 3.08 -7.70 -4.41
N THR A 106 1.87 -8.24 -4.43
CA THR A 106 0.71 -7.66 -3.73
C THR A 106 0.92 -7.68 -2.22
N THR A 107 1.46 -8.77 -1.67
CA THR A 107 1.79 -8.88 -0.25
C THR A 107 2.92 -7.92 0.13
N SER A 108 3.97 -7.86 -0.68
CA SER A 108 5.09 -6.94 -0.46
C SER A 108 4.63 -5.48 -0.44
N PHE A 109 3.79 -5.07 -1.38
CA PHE A 109 3.25 -3.72 -1.42
C PHE A 109 2.39 -3.42 -0.19
N GLY A 110 1.50 -4.34 0.20
CA GLY A 110 0.65 -4.18 1.38
C GLY A 110 1.45 -4.05 2.69
N GLN A 111 2.50 -4.86 2.85
CA GLN A 111 3.39 -4.81 4.02
C GLN A 111 4.20 -3.52 4.10
N ASN A 112 4.54 -2.92 2.97
CA ASN A 112 5.31 -1.68 2.90
C ASN A 112 4.45 -0.42 2.74
N LEU A 113 3.13 -0.55 2.86
CA LEU A 113 2.21 0.57 2.66
C LEU A 113 2.47 1.74 3.64
N GLN A 114 2.75 1.45 4.91
CA GLN A 114 3.07 2.50 5.90
C GLN A 114 4.39 3.20 5.57
N THR A 115 5.39 2.46 5.10
CA THR A 115 6.66 3.05 4.64
C THR A 115 6.44 3.90 3.39
N PHE A 116 5.62 3.45 2.46
CA PHE A 116 5.19 4.25 1.30
C PHE A 116 4.58 5.58 1.73
N ILE A 117 3.60 5.55 2.63
CA ILE A 117 2.93 6.74 3.13
C ILE A 117 3.91 7.68 3.82
N SER A 118 4.75 7.18 4.72
CA SER A 118 5.69 8.00 5.49
C SER A 118 6.83 8.56 4.64
N THR A 119 7.34 7.80 3.67
CA THR A 119 8.46 8.22 2.81
C THR A 119 7.99 9.16 1.70
N VAL A 120 6.87 8.82 1.08
CA VAL A 120 6.37 9.50 -0.12
C VAL A 120 5.55 10.74 0.24
N LEU A 121 4.71 10.65 1.26
CA LEU A 121 3.84 11.75 1.67
C LEU A 121 4.43 12.63 2.78
N ASN A 122 5.58 12.31 3.26
CA ASN A 122 6.59 13.10 3.99
C ASN A 122 6.10 14.11 5.04
N ALA A 123 4.93 13.98 5.63
CA ALA A 123 4.46 14.83 6.73
C ALA A 123 3.14 14.35 7.35
N TYR A 124 2.61 13.22 6.93
CA TYR A 124 1.24 12.84 7.25
C TYR A 124 1.13 11.66 8.21
N GLY A 125 2.26 11.09 8.66
CA GLY A 125 2.26 10.00 9.64
C GLY A 125 1.58 10.44 10.95
N SER A 126 0.78 9.57 11.55
CA SER A 126 0.12 9.81 12.82
C SER A 126 0.90 9.21 13.98
N ILE A 127 0.91 9.91 15.12
CA ILE A 127 1.39 9.36 16.40
C ILE A 127 0.29 8.62 17.17
N VAL A 128 -0.95 8.66 16.68
CA VAL A 128 -2.09 7.98 17.28
C VAL A 128 -2.08 6.53 16.86
N GLN A 129 -2.01 5.63 17.83
CA GLN A 129 -2.01 4.19 17.57
C GLN A 129 -3.22 3.76 16.72
N GLY A 130 -2.95 3.04 15.63
CA GLY A 130 -3.97 2.55 14.70
C GLY A 130 -4.47 3.58 13.69
N ILE A 131 -3.89 4.78 13.67
CA ILE A 131 -4.08 5.78 12.61
C ILE A 131 -2.82 5.83 11.77
N ASP A 132 -2.94 5.61 10.46
CA ASP A 132 -1.78 5.54 9.57
C ASP A 132 -1.30 6.93 9.16
N LEU A 133 -2.23 7.88 8.93
CA LEU A 133 -1.89 9.26 8.56
C LEU A 133 -2.93 10.27 9.07
N GLU A 134 -2.44 11.50 9.28
CA GLU A 134 -3.25 12.68 9.57
C GLU A 134 -3.02 13.73 8.48
N PHE A 135 -4.08 14.33 7.97
CA PHE A 135 -3.97 15.38 6.94
C PHE A 135 -5.11 16.40 7.03
N ILE A 136 -4.91 17.55 6.43
CA ILE A 136 -5.99 18.52 6.21
C ILE A 136 -6.61 18.19 4.84
N ASP A 137 -7.88 17.82 4.86
CA ASP A 137 -8.63 17.47 3.65
C ASP A 137 -8.78 18.72 2.76
N ALA A 138 -8.28 18.63 1.54
CA ALA A 138 -8.29 19.75 0.58
C ALA A 138 -9.70 20.17 0.13
N VAL A 139 -10.71 19.32 0.34
CA VAL A 139 -12.09 19.57 -0.07
C VAL A 139 -12.88 20.28 1.04
N ASP A 140 -12.77 19.80 2.29
CA ASP A 140 -13.56 20.35 3.41
C ASP A 140 -12.74 21.17 4.42
N GLY A 141 -11.41 21.22 4.27
CA GLY A 141 -10.51 21.99 5.13
C GLY A 141 -10.35 21.43 6.55
N ARG A 142 -10.85 20.22 6.83
CA ARG A 142 -10.82 19.61 8.16
C ARG A 142 -9.66 18.64 8.30
N ARG A 143 -9.14 18.54 9.52
CA ARG A 143 -8.17 17.49 9.86
C ARG A 143 -8.85 16.12 9.83
N LYS A 144 -8.27 15.20 9.09
CA LYS A 144 -8.69 13.78 9.02
C LYS A 144 -7.69 12.88 9.73
N TYR A 145 -8.22 11.87 10.38
CA TYR A 145 -7.51 10.75 10.99
C TYR A 145 -7.81 9.53 10.15
N CYS A 146 -6.85 9.08 9.38
CA CYS A 146 -7.07 8.11 8.31
C CYS A 146 -6.41 6.78 8.60
N GLN A 147 -7.15 5.71 8.40
CA GLN A 147 -6.57 4.39 8.17
C GLN A 147 -6.46 4.14 6.67
N ALA A 148 -5.24 3.86 6.21
CA ALA A 148 -4.95 3.60 4.81
C ALA A 148 -5.07 2.11 4.50
N LYS A 149 -5.68 1.80 3.36
CA LYS A 149 -5.80 0.45 2.82
C LYS A 149 -5.42 0.46 1.35
N LEU A 150 -4.75 -0.63 0.92
CA LEU A 150 -4.23 -0.69 -0.43
C LEU A 150 -5.34 -0.63 -1.48
N GLY A 151 -6.38 -1.44 -1.34
CA GLY A 151 -7.40 -1.58 -2.38
C GLY A 151 -8.81 -1.87 -1.85
N PRO A 152 -9.81 -1.91 -2.75
CA PRO A 152 -11.22 -1.96 -2.38
C PRO A 152 -11.69 -3.30 -1.79
N ASN A 153 -10.86 -4.35 -1.85
CA ASN A 153 -11.18 -5.70 -1.36
C ASN A 153 -10.11 -6.28 -0.42
N THR A 154 -9.36 -5.42 0.30
CA THR A 154 -8.19 -5.83 1.09
C THR A 154 -8.48 -6.02 2.58
N ILE A 155 -9.72 -5.88 3.04
CA ILE A 155 -10.11 -6.10 4.44
C ILE A 155 -11.08 -7.27 4.59
N ASN A 156 -11.02 -7.90 5.76
CA ASN A 156 -11.89 -8.98 6.18
C ASN A 156 -12.80 -8.55 7.35
N LYS A 157 -13.53 -9.50 7.95
CA LYS A 157 -14.46 -9.24 9.07
C LYS A 157 -13.73 -8.73 10.32
N ASP A 158 -12.55 -9.25 10.61
CA ASP A 158 -11.78 -8.89 11.80
C ASP A 158 -11.17 -7.50 11.65
N ASP A 159 -10.78 -7.13 10.43
CA ASP A 159 -10.36 -5.76 10.11
C ASP A 159 -11.45 -4.73 10.40
N VAL A 160 -12.73 -5.05 10.14
CA VAL A 160 -13.85 -4.14 10.45
C VAL A 160 -13.89 -3.80 11.93
N ILE A 161 -13.70 -4.81 12.80
CA ILE A 161 -13.69 -4.62 14.26
C ILE A 161 -12.47 -3.80 14.66
N THR A 162 -11.30 -4.15 14.16
CA THR A 162 -10.04 -3.48 14.47
C THR A 162 -10.06 -2.00 14.07
N ILE A 163 -10.54 -1.69 12.86
CA ILE A 163 -10.67 -0.31 12.36
C ILE A 163 -11.60 0.49 13.27
N HIS A 164 -12.75 -0.08 13.63
CA HIS A 164 -13.71 0.58 14.52
C HIS A 164 -13.10 0.86 15.90
N ASP A 165 -12.36 -0.09 16.49
CA ASP A 165 -11.70 0.07 17.78
C ASP A 165 -10.60 1.12 17.74
N HIS A 166 -9.80 1.18 16.69
CA HIS A 166 -8.79 2.23 16.48
C HIS A 166 -9.43 3.61 16.41
N PHE A 167 -10.48 3.78 15.64
CA PHE A 167 -11.19 5.05 15.52
C PHE A 167 -11.87 5.46 16.84
N ARG A 168 -12.42 4.51 17.58
CA ARG A 168 -12.95 4.77 18.94
C ARG A 168 -11.84 5.25 19.87
N THR A 169 -10.68 4.64 19.82
CA THR A 169 -9.50 5.04 20.61
C THR A 169 -9.03 6.44 20.24
N ALA A 170 -8.89 6.75 18.94
CA ALA A 170 -8.53 8.08 18.47
C ALA A 170 -9.54 9.16 18.95
N LYS A 171 -10.84 8.87 18.89
CA LYS A 171 -11.89 9.78 19.35
C LYS A 171 -11.83 10.01 20.87
N ASN A 172 -11.55 8.96 21.66
CA ASN A 172 -11.40 9.07 23.11
C ASN A 172 -10.14 9.87 23.49
N LEU A 173 -9.04 9.65 22.78
CA LEU A 173 -7.80 10.42 22.96
C LEU A 173 -8.03 11.90 22.64
N GLY A 174 -8.76 12.20 21.56
CA GLY A 174 -9.17 13.55 21.21
C GLY A 174 -9.95 14.23 22.36
N LYS A 175 -10.93 13.53 22.96
CA LYS A 175 -11.69 14.05 24.11
C LYS A 175 -10.78 14.34 25.30
N THR A 176 -9.85 13.45 25.63
CA THR A 176 -8.91 13.63 26.76
C THR A 176 -8.00 14.83 26.56
N ASN A 177 -7.61 15.11 25.33
CA ASN A 177 -6.70 16.20 24.97
C ASN A 177 -7.43 17.49 24.54
N ASN A 178 -8.75 17.57 24.71
CA ASN A 178 -9.59 18.70 24.26
C ASN A 178 -9.45 19.00 22.74
N VAL A 179 -9.18 17.99 21.93
CA VAL A 179 -9.16 18.06 20.47
C VAL A 179 -10.48 17.50 19.94
N PRO A 180 -11.35 18.31 19.32
CA PRO A 180 -12.65 17.84 18.83
C PRO A 180 -12.46 16.97 17.59
N VAL A 181 -12.59 15.65 17.74
CA VAL A 181 -12.60 14.67 16.64
C VAL A 181 -14.03 14.27 16.34
N GLN A 182 -14.55 14.71 15.20
CA GLN A 182 -15.90 14.37 14.75
C GLN A 182 -15.91 12.98 14.08
N GLN A 183 -17.11 12.39 13.93
CA GLN A 183 -17.24 11.07 13.28
C GLN A 183 -16.73 11.08 11.84
N HIS A 184 -17.06 12.11 11.08
CA HIS A 184 -16.62 12.28 9.69
C HIS A 184 -15.15 12.75 9.52
N ASP A 185 -14.42 12.95 10.62
CA ASP A 185 -12.97 13.17 10.59
C ASP A 185 -12.18 11.86 10.66
N LEU A 186 -12.86 10.76 11.02
CA LEU A 186 -12.30 9.40 11.06
C LEU A 186 -12.58 8.73 9.72
N VAL A 187 -11.57 8.61 8.87
CA VAL A 187 -11.76 8.23 7.46
C VAL A 187 -10.95 6.99 7.08
N ILE A 188 -11.44 6.27 6.09
CA ILE A 188 -10.72 5.14 5.51
C ILE A 188 -10.27 5.56 4.11
N GLY A 189 -8.95 5.66 3.92
CA GLY A 189 -8.32 5.97 2.65
C GLY A 189 -7.97 4.70 1.90
N ILE A 190 -8.50 4.54 0.70
CA ILE A 190 -8.23 3.39 -0.17
C ILE A 190 -7.43 3.88 -1.36
N LEU A 191 -6.19 3.39 -1.51
CA LEU A 191 -5.22 3.99 -2.41
C LEU A 191 -5.58 3.84 -3.89
N TYR A 192 -6.26 2.74 -4.27
CA TYR A 192 -6.71 2.55 -5.64
C TYR A 192 -8.12 1.96 -5.71
N GLY A 193 -8.72 2.01 -6.89
CA GLY A 193 -10.05 1.49 -7.18
C GLY A 193 -11.11 2.58 -7.24
N GLU A 194 -12.35 2.16 -7.31
CA GLU A 194 -13.54 3.00 -7.42
C GLU A 194 -14.53 2.71 -6.29
N ALA A 195 -15.36 3.68 -5.95
CA ALA A 195 -16.32 3.57 -4.84
C ALA A 195 -17.34 2.43 -5.02
N ASN A 196 -17.66 2.05 -6.26
CA ASN A 196 -18.54 0.92 -6.58
C ASN A 196 -17.90 -0.45 -6.39
N GLN A 197 -16.55 -0.52 -6.33
CA GLN A 197 -15.77 -1.76 -6.20
C GLN A 197 -15.54 -2.19 -4.75
N VAL A 198 -15.84 -1.33 -3.76
CA VAL A 198 -15.56 -1.63 -2.35
C VAL A 198 -16.37 -2.83 -1.85
N SER A 199 -15.71 -3.71 -1.09
CA SER A 199 -16.31 -4.91 -0.52
C SER A 199 -17.43 -4.59 0.49
N SER A 200 -18.22 -5.62 0.83
CA SER A 200 -19.26 -5.51 1.86
C SER A 200 -18.70 -5.10 3.23
N HIS A 201 -17.44 -5.42 3.52
CA HIS A 201 -16.79 -5.04 4.77
C HIS A 201 -16.56 -3.53 4.86
N TYR A 202 -16.12 -2.89 3.79
CA TYR A 202 -16.03 -1.42 3.73
C TYR A 202 -17.41 -0.76 3.77
N LYS A 203 -18.40 -1.32 3.05
CA LYS A 203 -19.78 -0.83 3.10
C LYS A 203 -20.31 -0.87 4.53
N LYS A 204 -20.01 -1.93 5.29
CA LYS A 204 -20.40 -2.02 6.69
C LYS A 204 -19.77 -0.92 7.56
N LEU A 205 -18.49 -0.59 7.35
CA LEU A 205 -17.83 0.52 8.06
C LEU A 205 -18.50 1.86 7.75
N ARG A 206 -18.87 2.11 6.51
CA ARG A 206 -19.59 3.31 6.10
C ARG A 206 -21.03 3.33 6.64
N ASP A 207 -21.79 2.27 6.40
CA ASP A 207 -23.24 2.27 6.60
C ASP A 207 -23.64 2.04 8.08
N ALA A 208 -22.86 1.25 8.85
CA ALA A 208 -23.14 0.96 10.24
C ALA A 208 -22.38 1.85 11.23
N HIS A 209 -21.24 2.41 10.85
CA HIS A 209 -20.39 3.22 11.72
C HIS A 209 -20.20 4.66 11.25
N ASP A 210 -20.75 5.02 10.10
CA ASP A 210 -20.69 6.36 9.50
C ASP A 210 -19.24 6.87 9.30
N TYR A 211 -18.33 5.97 8.86
CA TYR A 211 -16.97 6.34 8.50
C TYR A 211 -16.88 6.62 7.00
N PRO A 212 -16.47 7.84 6.58
CA PRO A 212 -16.26 8.14 5.17
C PRO A 212 -15.22 7.23 4.52
N LEU A 213 -15.51 6.78 3.30
CA LEU A 213 -14.57 6.05 2.46
C LEU A 213 -14.09 6.97 1.35
N TYR A 214 -12.79 7.23 1.32
CA TYR A 214 -12.13 7.97 0.25
C TYR A 214 -11.39 6.96 -0.62
N VAL A 215 -11.75 6.85 -1.91
CA VAL A 215 -11.29 5.74 -2.77
C VAL A 215 -10.58 6.28 -4.00
N GLY A 216 -9.36 5.78 -4.27
CA GLY A 216 -8.60 6.09 -5.46
C GLY A 216 -8.48 7.59 -5.71
N GLN A 217 -9.03 8.07 -6.82
CA GLN A 217 -8.98 9.47 -7.21
C GLN A 217 -9.49 10.44 -6.13
N ASP A 218 -10.58 10.11 -5.42
CA ASP A 218 -11.13 10.97 -4.35
C ASP A 218 -10.17 11.03 -3.15
N PHE A 219 -9.57 9.90 -2.75
CA PHE A 219 -8.58 9.87 -1.68
C PHE A 219 -7.39 10.77 -1.98
N TRP A 220 -6.78 10.60 -3.15
CA TRP A 220 -5.58 11.35 -3.52
C TRP A 220 -5.87 12.84 -3.71
N HIS A 221 -7.02 13.20 -4.29
CA HIS A 221 -7.43 14.60 -4.43
C HIS A 221 -7.62 15.26 -3.06
N ARG A 222 -8.29 14.60 -2.12
CA ARG A 222 -8.50 15.14 -0.76
C ARG A 222 -7.20 15.29 0.03
N LEU A 223 -6.28 14.33 -0.15
CA LEU A 223 -4.99 14.34 0.51
C LEU A 223 -4.05 15.43 -0.02
N THR A 224 -4.00 15.62 -1.34
CA THR A 224 -3.00 16.47 -2.01
C THR A 224 -3.53 17.80 -2.50
N GLY A 225 -4.83 17.96 -2.65
CA GLY A 225 -5.47 19.10 -3.31
C GLY A 225 -5.30 19.12 -4.84
N GLU A 226 -4.65 18.07 -5.41
CA GLU A 226 -4.30 18.02 -6.84
C GLU A 226 -5.15 16.96 -7.54
N ALA A 227 -6.04 17.42 -8.42
CA ALA A 227 -7.02 16.56 -9.09
C ALA A 227 -6.37 15.52 -10.04
N SER A 228 -5.19 15.79 -10.58
CA SER A 228 -4.51 14.86 -11.48
C SER A 228 -3.54 13.90 -10.78
N PHE A 229 -3.31 14.06 -9.48
CA PHE A 229 -2.25 13.34 -8.75
C PHE A 229 -2.33 11.82 -8.89
N TYR A 230 -3.51 11.24 -8.79
CA TYR A 230 -3.71 9.81 -8.91
C TYR A 230 -3.30 9.26 -10.29
N VAL A 231 -3.66 9.97 -11.34
CA VAL A 231 -3.29 9.61 -12.72
C VAL A 231 -1.76 9.75 -12.93
N ASP A 232 -1.16 10.79 -12.38
CA ASP A 232 0.28 11.00 -12.51
C ASP A 232 1.07 9.98 -11.68
N LEU A 233 0.57 9.58 -10.51
CA LEU A 233 1.09 8.47 -9.72
C LEU A 233 1.07 7.15 -10.50
N GLN A 234 -0.05 6.84 -11.16
CA GLN A 234 -0.16 5.65 -12.01
C GLN A 234 0.84 5.68 -13.18
N LYS A 235 0.99 6.83 -13.84
CA LYS A 235 1.98 7.00 -14.93
C LYS A 235 3.41 6.78 -14.44
N THR A 236 3.75 7.33 -13.27
CA THR A 236 5.08 7.14 -12.65
C THR A 236 5.36 5.66 -12.39
N ILE A 237 4.42 4.93 -11.79
CA ILE A 237 4.58 3.49 -11.54
C ILE A 237 4.67 2.70 -12.85
N ASN A 238 3.88 3.05 -13.86
CA ASN A 238 3.93 2.39 -15.17
C ASN A 238 5.29 2.58 -15.87
N GLN A 239 5.92 3.75 -15.75
CA GLN A 239 7.26 3.99 -16.29
C GLN A 239 8.29 3.05 -15.64
N ILE A 240 8.27 2.92 -14.32
CA ILE A 240 9.15 2.01 -13.59
C ILE A 240 8.96 0.55 -14.05
N SER A 241 7.72 0.14 -14.29
CA SER A 241 7.40 -1.23 -14.72
C SER A 241 8.03 -1.59 -16.06
N VAL A 242 8.20 -0.62 -16.96
CA VAL A 242 8.88 -0.81 -18.24
C VAL A 242 10.41 -0.92 -18.06
N GLU A 243 10.96 -0.11 -17.16
CA GLU A 243 12.40 -0.08 -16.87
C GLU A 243 12.85 -1.33 -16.09
N ALA A 244 12.01 -1.86 -15.19
CA ALA A 244 12.29 -2.99 -14.31
C ALA A 244 11.92 -4.35 -14.92
N ASN A 245 12.11 -4.56 -16.20
CA ASN A 245 11.78 -5.82 -16.87
C ASN A 245 12.52 -7.02 -16.24
N SER A 246 11.76 -7.97 -15.71
CA SER A 246 12.26 -9.19 -15.04
C SER A 246 11.99 -10.47 -15.83
N ALA A 247 11.66 -10.38 -17.12
CA ALA A 247 11.30 -11.55 -17.93
C ALA A 247 12.44 -12.59 -17.97
N ASP A 248 13.68 -12.16 -18.16
CA ASP A 248 14.86 -13.02 -18.21
C ASP A 248 15.09 -13.70 -16.85
N LEU A 249 14.92 -12.98 -15.75
CA LEU A 249 15.02 -13.55 -14.40
C LEU A 249 13.97 -14.62 -14.17
N ILE A 250 12.73 -14.40 -14.58
CA ILE A 250 11.66 -15.38 -14.42
C ILE A 250 11.99 -16.65 -15.23
N GLN A 251 12.46 -16.51 -16.45
CA GLN A 251 12.86 -17.65 -17.28
C GLN A 251 14.07 -18.39 -16.71
N GLU A 252 15.06 -17.71 -16.18
CA GLU A 252 16.20 -18.30 -15.45
C GLU A 252 15.71 -19.15 -14.28
N VAL A 253 14.83 -18.61 -13.43
CA VAL A 253 14.28 -19.29 -12.25
C VAL A 253 13.43 -20.50 -12.64
N ILE A 254 12.63 -20.40 -13.71
CA ILE A 254 11.89 -21.53 -14.27
C ILE A 254 12.86 -22.66 -14.67
N THR A 255 13.92 -22.33 -15.38
CA THR A 255 14.92 -23.31 -15.84
C THR A 255 15.63 -23.98 -14.65
N GLN A 256 16.00 -23.21 -13.64
CA GLN A 256 16.65 -23.75 -12.43
C GLN A 256 15.70 -24.66 -11.64
N LEU A 257 14.45 -24.26 -11.42
CA LEU A 257 13.45 -25.08 -10.73
C LEU A 257 13.15 -26.38 -11.51
N ALA A 258 12.96 -26.29 -12.83
CA ALA A 258 12.71 -27.45 -13.70
C ALA A 258 13.84 -28.50 -13.69
N ALA A 259 15.07 -28.05 -13.44
CA ALA A 259 16.22 -28.94 -13.38
C ALA A 259 16.30 -29.78 -12.10
N THR A 260 15.51 -29.50 -11.08
CA THR A 260 15.51 -30.21 -9.79
C THR A 260 14.86 -31.58 -9.91
N ASP A 261 15.35 -32.57 -9.13
CA ASP A 261 14.83 -33.92 -9.17
C ASP A 261 13.38 -34.02 -8.71
N GLU A 262 12.97 -33.20 -7.78
CA GLU A 262 11.58 -33.12 -7.30
C GLU A 262 10.62 -32.76 -8.42
N ILE A 263 10.94 -31.76 -9.21
CA ILE A 263 10.10 -31.30 -10.33
C ILE A 263 10.12 -32.28 -11.49
N LYS A 264 11.27 -32.87 -11.81
CA LYS A 264 11.38 -33.97 -12.81
C LYS A 264 10.47 -35.11 -12.45
N LYS A 265 10.53 -35.57 -11.20
CA LYS A 265 9.69 -36.67 -10.70
C LYS A 265 8.19 -36.36 -10.80
N LEU A 266 7.78 -35.13 -10.54
CA LEU A 266 6.38 -34.69 -10.69
C LEU A 266 5.93 -34.70 -12.15
N ALA A 267 6.83 -34.45 -13.09
CA ALA A 267 6.57 -34.50 -14.53
C ALA A 267 6.68 -35.90 -15.14
N GLY A 268 7.05 -36.92 -14.32
CA GLY A 268 7.19 -38.28 -14.80
C GLY A 268 8.57 -38.62 -15.43
N PHE A 269 9.60 -37.83 -15.10
CA PHE A 269 10.97 -37.98 -15.60
C PHE A 269 11.93 -38.49 -14.52
#